data_030d234eec9729f45d1af07ef826796e
#
_entry.id   030d234eec9729f45d1af07ef826796e
#
_cell.length_a   1.000
_cell.length_b   1.000
_cell.length_c   1.000
_cell.angle_alpha   90.00
_cell.angle_beta   90.00
_cell.angle_gamma   90.00
#
_symmetry.space_group_name_H-M   'P 1'
#
loop_
_entity.id
_entity.type
_entity.pdbx_description
1 polymer ?
#
loop_
_entity_poly.entity_id
_entity_poly.type
_entity_poly.pdbx_seq_one_letter_code
_entity_poly.pdbx_strand_id
1 'polypeptide(L)'
;MLTITSLQVAYGAKVVLKDISLDVSAGEILALIGPNGAGKTTLVRAVSGTTPVLSGQICVDGRELSELSTAQRAKVLAVVPQARQLGGAYSVEQAVMMGRTAYMSWLGHENERDRAAVQLALKQARLEDFAHRQIAQLSGGEQQRVLLARALAQSTPVLLLDEPTNHLDLQHQTNLLSLVRKLAREKQLAVMMAMHDLNLVSFFADKVALLVDGELKQFGTPQEVIQSGHISEAYQTPVEVVTHPETGAPIIFPKGVWGNGEEK
;
A
#
# COMPACT_ATOMS: atom_id res chain seq x y z
N MET A 1 -10.14 3.26 -11.24
CA MET A 1 -8.84 2.96 -11.84
C MET A 1 -7.87 4.09 -11.53
N LEU A 2 -6.66 3.77 -11.05
CA LEU A 2 -5.57 4.74 -10.84
C LEU A 2 -4.64 4.66 -12.05
N THR A 3 -4.29 5.80 -12.64
CA THR A 3 -3.35 5.89 -13.77
C THR A 3 -2.29 6.94 -13.46
N ILE A 4 -1.04 6.62 -13.68
CA ILE A 4 0.11 7.50 -13.53
C ILE A 4 0.81 7.55 -14.88
N THR A 5 1.09 8.76 -15.39
CA THR A 5 1.69 8.96 -16.71
C THR A 5 2.88 9.91 -16.61
N SER A 6 4.06 9.44 -17.02
CA SER A 6 5.33 10.20 -17.10
C SER A 6 5.63 11.01 -15.85
N LEU A 7 5.38 10.44 -14.66
CA LEU A 7 5.50 11.12 -13.39
C LEU A 7 6.96 11.38 -13.03
N GLN A 8 7.26 12.63 -12.71
CA GLN A 8 8.54 13.04 -12.13
C GLN A 8 8.32 13.72 -10.78
N VAL A 9 9.17 13.39 -9.80
CA VAL A 9 9.14 13.97 -8.46
C VAL A 9 10.55 14.37 -8.04
N ALA A 10 10.70 15.56 -7.46
CA ALA A 10 11.96 16.06 -6.96
C ALA A 10 11.83 16.62 -5.54
N TYR A 11 12.91 16.53 -4.77
CA TYR A 11 13.09 17.22 -3.50
C TYR A 11 14.23 18.24 -3.68
N GLY A 12 13.87 19.52 -3.77
CA GLY A 12 14.83 20.56 -4.16
C GLY A 12 15.40 20.31 -5.57
N ALA A 13 16.71 20.24 -5.70
CA ALA A 13 17.39 19.96 -6.97
C ALA A 13 17.50 18.46 -7.29
N LYS A 14 17.16 17.56 -6.36
CA LYS A 14 17.33 16.11 -6.56
C LYS A 14 16.05 15.50 -7.11
N VAL A 15 16.09 15.02 -8.36
CA VAL A 15 15.03 14.20 -8.95
C VAL A 15 15.09 12.81 -8.30
N VAL A 16 13.96 12.38 -7.72
CA VAL A 16 13.81 11.09 -7.02
C VAL A 16 13.00 10.09 -7.82
N LEU A 17 11.98 10.54 -8.56
CA LEU A 17 11.24 9.69 -9.50
C LEU A 17 11.39 10.27 -10.90
N LYS A 18 11.66 9.37 -11.87
CA LYS A 18 11.99 9.73 -13.26
C LYS A 18 11.06 8.97 -14.20
N ASP A 19 10.13 9.67 -14.84
CA ASP A 19 9.26 9.14 -15.90
C ASP A 19 8.51 7.84 -15.52
N ILE A 20 7.84 7.84 -14.37
CA ILE A 20 7.08 6.68 -13.91
C ILE A 20 5.71 6.65 -14.58
N SER A 21 5.42 5.56 -15.30
CA SER A 21 4.12 5.29 -15.91
C SER A 21 3.62 3.91 -15.50
N LEU A 22 2.43 3.85 -14.87
CA LEU A 22 1.79 2.61 -14.42
C LEU A 22 0.29 2.80 -14.21
N ASP A 23 -0.44 1.71 -14.15
CA ASP A 23 -1.88 1.69 -13.89
C ASP A 23 -2.27 0.62 -12.87
N VAL A 24 -3.39 0.88 -12.16
CA VAL A 24 -4.02 -0.08 -11.24
C VAL A 24 -5.51 -0.09 -11.52
N SER A 25 -6.02 -1.24 -11.90
CA SER A 25 -7.45 -1.42 -12.20
C SER A 25 -8.29 -1.58 -10.93
N ALA A 26 -9.61 -1.41 -11.06
CA ALA A 26 -10.54 -1.72 -9.98
C ALA A 26 -10.45 -3.22 -9.60
N GLY A 27 -10.40 -3.51 -8.31
CA GLY A 27 -10.22 -4.86 -7.79
C GLY A 27 -8.79 -5.39 -7.85
N GLU A 28 -7.83 -4.64 -8.36
CA GLU A 28 -6.43 -5.05 -8.55
C GLU A 28 -5.52 -4.55 -7.43
N ILE A 29 -4.51 -5.35 -7.11
CA ILE A 29 -3.45 -4.99 -6.15
C ILE A 29 -2.14 -4.88 -6.90
N LEU A 30 -1.58 -3.67 -6.92
CA LEU A 30 -0.22 -3.37 -7.39
C LEU A 30 0.73 -3.29 -6.20
N ALA A 31 1.77 -4.12 -6.18
CA ALA A 31 2.87 -4.00 -5.25
C ALA A 31 4.04 -3.22 -5.85
N LEU A 32 4.52 -2.21 -5.11
CA LEU A 32 5.75 -1.49 -5.41
C LEU A 32 6.90 -2.17 -4.67
N ILE A 33 7.88 -2.69 -5.41
CA ILE A 33 9.09 -3.33 -4.86
C ILE A 33 10.35 -2.60 -5.32
N GLY A 34 11.47 -2.90 -4.69
CA GLY A 34 12.78 -2.32 -5.00
C GLY A 34 13.60 -2.07 -3.74
N PRO A 35 14.89 -1.81 -3.86
CA PRO A 35 15.78 -1.57 -2.73
C PRO A 35 15.37 -0.34 -1.91
N ASN A 36 16.01 -0.16 -0.75
CA ASN A 36 15.82 1.04 0.07
C ASN A 36 16.28 2.27 -0.72
N GLY A 37 15.47 3.33 -0.70
CA GLY A 37 15.75 4.55 -1.47
C GLY A 37 15.32 4.50 -2.94
N ALA A 38 14.76 3.41 -3.45
CA ALA A 38 14.29 3.30 -4.84
C ALA A 38 13.14 4.25 -5.23
N GLY A 39 12.50 4.91 -4.24
CA GLY A 39 11.42 5.87 -4.50
C GLY A 39 10.01 5.37 -4.19
N LYS A 40 9.83 4.16 -3.64
CA LYS A 40 8.50 3.57 -3.34
C LYS A 40 7.61 4.49 -2.49
N THR A 41 8.08 4.89 -1.31
CA THR A 41 7.37 5.83 -0.42
C THR A 41 7.16 7.20 -1.08
N THR A 42 8.12 7.66 -1.89
CA THR A 42 7.97 8.92 -2.66
C THR A 42 6.83 8.81 -3.66
N LEU A 43 6.70 7.67 -4.36
CA LEU A 43 5.59 7.44 -5.28
C LEU A 43 4.24 7.42 -4.54
N VAL A 44 4.14 6.69 -3.42
CA VAL A 44 2.93 6.69 -2.57
C VAL A 44 2.59 8.12 -2.11
N ARG A 45 3.57 8.91 -1.68
CA ARG A 45 3.38 10.30 -1.25
C ARG A 45 2.99 11.23 -2.40
N ALA A 46 3.53 11.06 -3.59
CA ALA A 46 3.15 11.83 -4.77
C ALA A 46 1.69 11.56 -5.14
N VAL A 47 1.29 10.27 -5.20
CA VAL A 47 -0.10 9.88 -5.48
C VAL A 47 -1.05 10.38 -4.39
N SER A 48 -0.65 10.36 -3.12
CA SER A 48 -1.46 10.92 -2.02
C SER A 48 -1.56 12.44 -2.05
N GLY A 49 -0.68 13.11 -2.82
CA GLY A 49 -0.59 14.57 -2.90
C GLY A 49 0.11 15.22 -1.71
N THR A 50 0.84 14.44 -0.90
CA THR A 50 1.67 14.97 0.20
C THR A 50 3.05 15.43 -0.27
N THR A 51 3.46 15.01 -1.47
CA THR A 51 4.69 15.47 -2.14
C THR A 51 4.31 16.09 -3.49
N PRO A 52 4.80 17.28 -3.81
CA PRO A 52 4.51 17.93 -5.09
C PRO A 52 5.11 17.15 -6.26
N VAL A 53 4.39 17.13 -7.37
CA VAL A 53 4.80 16.53 -8.64
C VAL A 53 5.54 17.58 -9.45
N LEU A 54 6.68 17.22 -10.03
CA LEU A 54 7.45 18.10 -10.92
C LEU A 54 6.85 18.14 -12.33
N SER A 55 6.49 16.98 -12.87
CA SER A 55 5.81 16.82 -14.17
C SER A 55 5.09 15.47 -14.23
N GLY A 56 4.25 15.28 -15.26
CA GLY A 56 3.41 14.10 -15.42
C GLY A 56 2.04 14.27 -14.77
N GLN A 57 1.23 13.23 -14.84
CA GLN A 57 -0.17 13.25 -14.41
C GLN A 57 -0.51 12.04 -13.54
N ILE A 58 -1.40 12.26 -12.57
CA ILE A 58 -1.98 11.20 -11.73
C ILE A 58 -3.50 11.35 -11.81
N CYS A 59 -4.18 10.33 -12.34
CA CYS A 59 -5.62 10.33 -12.54
C CYS A 59 -6.29 9.20 -11.74
N VAL A 60 -7.47 9.49 -11.17
CA VAL A 60 -8.38 8.49 -10.62
C VAL A 60 -9.70 8.58 -11.39
N ASP A 61 -10.11 7.49 -12.03
CA ASP A 61 -11.28 7.41 -12.89
C ASP A 61 -11.35 8.55 -13.94
N GLY A 62 -10.19 8.86 -14.56
CA GLY A 62 -10.03 9.90 -15.56
C GLY A 62 -9.99 11.33 -15.03
N ARG A 63 -10.06 11.53 -13.71
CA ARG A 63 -9.96 12.87 -13.09
C ARG A 63 -8.54 13.09 -12.59
N GLU A 64 -7.91 14.17 -12.98
CA GLU A 64 -6.58 14.51 -12.52
C GLU A 64 -6.57 14.97 -11.06
N LEU A 65 -5.69 14.37 -10.25
CA LEU A 65 -5.64 14.66 -8.81
C LEU A 65 -5.13 16.07 -8.50
N SER A 66 -4.36 16.69 -9.38
CA SER A 66 -3.86 18.06 -9.21
C SER A 66 -4.99 19.11 -9.24
N GLU A 67 -6.10 18.82 -9.96
CA GLU A 67 -7.27 19.67 -10.06
C GLU A 67 -8.20 19.59 -8.85
N LEU A 68 -8.01 18.58 -7.99
CA LEU A 68 -8.87 18.33 -6.84
C LEU A 68 -8.38 19.08 -5.59
N SER A 69 -9.30 19.72 -4.89
CA SER A 69 -9.03 20.21 -3.54
C SER A 69 -8.69 19.06 -2.60
N THR A 70 -8.05 19.34 -1.46
CA THR A 70 -7.69 18.32 -0.45
C THR A 70 -8.92 17.50 -0.01
N ALA A 71 -10.07 18.15 0.21
CA ALA A 71 -11.29 17.46 0.59
C ALA A 71 -11.87 16.58 -0.53
N GLN A 72 -11.77 17.01 -1.79
CA GLN A 72 -12.18 16.20 -2.95
C GLN A 72 -11.24 15.01 -3.14
N ARG A 73 -9.92 15.21 -3.01
CA ARG A 73 -8.91 14.15 -3.09
C ARG A 73 -9.15 13.10 -2.02
N ALA A 74 -9.45 13.49 -0.78
CA ALA A 74 -9.77 12.57 0.30
C ALA A 74 -11.07 11.75 0.07
N LYS A 75 -11.88 12.07 -0.93
CA LYS A 75 -13.05 11.29 -1.36
C LYS A 75 -12.76 10.31 -2.50
N VAL A 76 -11.57 10.37 -3.11
CA VAL A 76 -11.19 9.48 -4.21
C VAL A 76 -10.01 8.58 -3.87
N LEU A 77 -9.20 8.92 -2.87
CA LEU A 77 -8.12 8.05 -2.40
C LEU A 77 -7.96 8.10 -0.86
N ALA A 78 -7.64 6.95 -0.31
CA ALA A 78 -7.31 6.80 1.11
C ALA A 78 -5.87 6.28 1.26
N VAL A 79 -5.23 6.63 2.37
CA VAL A 79 -3.84 6.26 2.66
C VAL A 79 -3.74 5.57 4.01
N VAL A 80 -3.10 4.43 4.04
CA VAL A 80 -2.57 3.79 5.26
C VAL A 80 -1.06 4.10 5.30
N PRO A 81 -0.63 5.05 6.14
CA PRO A 81 0.78 5.45 6.19
C PRO A 81 1.63 4.43 6.93
N GLN A 82 2.94 4.49 6.72
CA GLN A 82 3.95 3.80 7.51
C GLN A 82 4.01 4.37 8.94
N ALA A 83 2.93 4.27 9.70
CA ALA A 83 2.88 4.78 11.08
C ALA A 83 3.26 3.67 12.06
N ARG A 84 4.23 3.96 12.93
CA ARG A 84 4.65 3.00 13.95
C ARG A 84 3.71 2.95 15.15
N GLN A 85 3.00 4.03 15.43
CA GLN A 85 2.04 4.12 16.54
C GLN A 85 0.97 5.18 16.25
N LEU A 86 -0.26 4.82 16.50
CA LEU A 86 -1.34 5.79 16.63
C LEU A 86 -1.21 6.39 18.03
N GLY A 87 -0.77 7.65 18.12
CA GLY A 87 -0.71 8.37 19.40
C GLY A 87 -2.08 8.85 19.85
N GLY A 88 -2.21 9.08 21.17
CA GLY A 88 -3.36 9.76 21.76
C GLY A 88 -4.31 8.87 22.56
N ALA A 89 -5.19 9.53 23.33
CA ALA A 89 -6.20 8.91 24.20
C ALA A 89 -7.52 8.61 23.47
N TYR A 90 -7.46 8.42 22.14
CA TYR A 90 -8.65 8.15 21.33
C TYR A 90 -9.06 6.68 21.45
N SER A 91 -10.39 6.43 21.43
CA SER A 91 -10.92 5.11 21.20
C SER A 91 -10.72 4.68 19.72
N VAL A 92 -10.80 3.38 19.47
CA VAL A 92 -10.73 2.83 18.10
C VAL A 92 -11.79 3.47 17.20
N GLU A 93 -13.04 3.57 17.67
CA GLU A 93 -14.13 4.18 16.92
C GLU A 93 -13.86 5.65 16.59
N GLN A 94 -13.33 6.43 17.56
CA GLN A 94 -12.94 7.82 17.32
C GLN A 94 -11.84 7.94 16.27
N ALA A 95 -10.84 7.07 16.31
CA ALA A 95 -9.77 7.07 15.31
C ALA A 95 -10.28 6.71 13.90
N VAL A 96 -11.21 5.76 13.81
CA VAL A 96 -11.83 5.39 12.53
C VAL A 96 -12.74 6.52 12.03
N MET A 97 -13.45 7.21 12.93
CA MET A 97 -14.27 8.39 12.60
C MET A 97 -13.45 9.51 11.96
N MET A 98 -12.17 9.67 12.31
CA MET A 98 -11.30 10.64 11.64
C MET A 98 -11.19 10.40 10.11
N GLY A 99 -11.44 9.16 9.62
CA GLY A 99 -11.55 8.88 8.21
C GLY A 99 -12.72 9.58 7.51
N ARG A 100 -13.70 10.03 8.27
CA ARG A 100 -14.88 10.74 7.75
C ARG A 100 -14.73 12.27 7.67
N THR A 101 -13.58 12.83 8.09
CA THR A 101 -13.35 14.29 8.15
C THR A 101 -13.68 15.01 6.83
N ALA A 102 -13.40 14.39 5.67
CA ALA A 102 -13.70 14.98 4.35
C ALA A 102 -15.20 15.06 4.02
N TYR A 103 -16.05 14.41 4.78
CA TYR A 103 -17.52 14.37 4.62
C TYR A 103 -18.27 15.19 5.67
N MET A 104 -17.61 15.53 6.78
CA MET A 104 -18.21 16.32 7.85
C MET A 104 -18.47 17.76 7.38
N SER A 105 -19.50 18.39 7.95
CA SER A 105 -19.74 19.81 7.77
C SER A 105 -18.59 20.64 8.33
N TRP A 106 -18.54 21.93 8.00
CA TRP A 106 -17.53 22.84 8.53
C TRP A 106 -17.54 22.93 10.07
N LEU A 107 -18.69 22.62 10.70
CA LEU A 107 -18.83 22.54 12.17
C LEU A 107 -18.33 21.21 12.76
N GLY A 108 -17.85 20.28 11.93
CA GLY A 108 -17.33 19.00 12.38
C GLY A 108 -18.37 18.01 12.91
N HIS A 109 -19.66 18.26 12.66
CA HIS A 109 -20.73 17.36 13.12
C HIS A 109 -20.79 16.10 12.25
N GLU A 110 -20.70 14.95 12.89
CA GLU A 110 -20.94 13.63 12.30
C GLU A 110 -22.46 13.43 12.08
N ASN A 111 -22.81 12.74 11.02
CA ASN A 111 -24.18 12.36 10.71
C ASN A 111 -24.34 10.82 10.71
N GLU A 112 -25.57 10.32 10.52
CA GLU A 112 -25.86 8.88 10.52
C GLU A 112 -25.10 8.12 9.44
N ARG A 113 -24.83 8.74 8.27
CA ARG A 113 -24.05 8.11 7.19
C ARG A 113 -22.59 7.92 7.60
N ASP A 114 -22.03 8.88 8.35
CA ASP A 114 -20.67 8.80 8.87
C ASP A 114 -20.55 7.68 9.89
N ARG A 115 -21.51 7.57 10.83
CA ARG A 115 -21.56 6.47 11.81
C ARG A 115 -21.71 5.11 11.13
N ALA A 116 -22.59 4.99 10.15
CA ALA A 116 -22.76 3.76 9.39
C ALA A 116 -21.48 3.35 8.65
N ALA A 117 -20.75 4.31 8.06
CA ALA A 117 -19.47 4.04 7.38
C ALA A 117 -18.41 3.58 8.37
N VAL A 118 -18.34 4.16 9.57
CA VAL A 118 -17.43 3.75 10.65
C VAL A 118 -17.75 2.33 11.14
N GLN A 119 -19.00 2.02 11.42
CA GLN A 119 -19.41 0.68 11.85
C GLN A 119 -19.09 -0.38 10.79
N LEU A 120 -19.32 -0.06 9.51
CA LEU A 120 -18.96 -0.94 8.41
C LEU A 120 -17.44 -1.15 8.33
N ALA A 121 -16.64 -0.09 8.48
CA ALA A 121 -15.18 -0.17 8.46
C ALA A 121 -14.63 -0.99 9.64
N LEU A 122 -15.17 -0.80 10.84
CA LEU A 122 -14.84 -1.60 12.03
C LEU A 122 -15.12 -3.09 11.80
N LYS A 123 -16.30 -3.42 11.26
CA LYS A 123 -16.67 -4.79 10.91
C LYS A 123 -15.72 -5.39 9.89
N GLN A 124 -15.40 -4.67 8.83
CA GLN A 124 -14.48 -5.12 7.78
C GLN A 124 -13.07 -5.38 8.31
N ALA A 125 -12.58 -4.55 9.23
CA ALA A 125 -11.28 -4.70 9.86
C ALA A 125 -11.29 -5.69 11.05
N ARG A 126 -12.45 -6.30 11.40
CA ARG A 126 -12.62 -7.17 12.57
C ARG A 126 -12.24 -6.48 13.88
N LEU A 127 -12.76 -5.27 14.08
CA LEU A 127 -12.46 -4.40 15.23
C LEU A 127 -13.72 -4.04 16.04
N GLU A 128 -14.87 -4.70 15.79
CA GLU A 128 -16.14 -4.41 16.46
C GLU A 128 -16.02 -4.49 17.98
N ASP A 129 -15.41 -5.56 18.48
CA ASP A 129 -15.20 -5.79 19.94
C ASP A 129 -14.19 -4.83 20.57
N PHE A 130 -13.43 -4.11 19.75
CA PHE A 130 -12.42 -3.15 20.19
C PHE A 130 -12.87 -1.69 20.08
N ALA A 131 -14.06 -1.42 19.53
CA ALA A 131 -14.52 -0.07 19.18
C ALA A 131 -14.32 0.96 20.28
N HIS A 132 -14.60 0.60 21.54
CA HIS A 132 -14.51 1.47 22.71
C HIS A 132 -13.17 1.40 23.45
N ARG A 133 -12.25 0.50 23.05
CA ARG A 133 -10.90 0.43 23.66
C ARG A 133 -10.06 1.61 23.22
N GLN A 134 -9.16 2.04 24.09
CA GLN A 134 -8.15 3.03 23.72
C GLN A 134 -7.09 2.38 22.80
N ILE A 135 -6.64 3.13 21.81
CA ILE A 135 -5.63 2.66 20.84
C ILE A 135 -4.35 2.20 21.53
N ALA A 136 -3.94 2.89 22.59
CA ALA A 136 -2.75 2.54 23.37
C ALA A 136 -2.80 1.14 24.04
N GLN A 137 -3.99 0.55 24.16
CA GLN A 137 -4.20 -0.79 24.72
C GLN A 137 -4.12 -1.90 23.69
N LEU A 138 -3.97 -1.54 22.40
CA LEU A 138 -3.96 -2.48 21.28
C LEU A 138 -2.53 -2.95 20.97
N SER A 139 -2.42 -4.20 20.52
CA SER A 139 -1.21 -4.73 19.89
C SER A 139 -0.88 -3.99 18.60
N GLY A 140 0.38 -4.08 18.12
CA GLY A 140 0.80 -3.45 16.86
C GLY A 140 -0.04 -3.90 15.66
N GLY A 141 -0.40 -5.17 15.58
CA GLY A 141 -1.25 -5.70 14.52
C GLY A 141 -2.71 -5.18 14.59
N GLU A 142 -3.24 -4.99 15.79
CA GLU A 142 -4.56 -4.37 15.98
C GLU A 142 -4.53 -2.89 15.60
N GLN A 143 -3.47 -2.13 15.99
CA GLN A 143 -3.29 -0.75 15.58
C GLN A 143 -3.20 -0.61 14.06
N GLN A 144 -2.50 -1.54 13.38
CA GLN A 144 -2.44 -1.55 11.92
C GLN A 144 -3.81 -1.77 11.29
N ARG A 145 -4.65 -2.63 11.88
CA ARG A 145 -6.05 -2.79 11.44
C ARG A 145 -6.90 -1.55 11.70
N VAL A 146 -6.63 -0.79 12.77
CA VAL A 146 -7.31 0.51 13.01
C VAL A 146 -6.94 1.52 11.92
N LEU A 147 -5.67 1.59 11.49
CA LEU A 147 -5.27 2.44 10.36
C LEU A 147 -5.97 2.04 9.06
N LEU A 148 -6.08 0.73 8.80
CA LEU A 148 -6.84 0.22 7.65
C LEU A 148 -8.32 0.57 7.76
N ALA A 149 -8.96 0.36 8.92
CA ALA A 149 -10.36 0.72 9.16
C ALA A 149 -10.61 2.22 8.94
N ARG A 150 -9.72 3.09 9.42
CA ARG A 150 -9.80 4.53 9.18
C ARG A 150 -9.74 4.87 7.68
N ALA A 151 -8.88 4.21 6.92
CA ALA A 151 -8.82 4.39 5.47
C ALA A 151 -10.09 3.86 4.78
N LEU A 152 -10.62 2.71 5.19
CA LEU A 152 -11.85 2.14 4.65
C LEU A 152 -13.09 3.00 4.94
N ALA A 153 -13.12 3.66 6.10
CA ALA A 153 -14.19 4.59 6.46
C ALA A 153 -14.29 5.78 5.50
N GLN A 154 -13.20 6.16 4.81
CA GLN A 154 -13.23 7.16 3.74
C GLN A 154 -14.08 6.74 2.53
N SER A 155 -14.31 5.43 2.33
CA SER A 155 -15.14 4.91 1.23
C SER A 155 -14.67 5.38 -0.16
N THR A 156 -13.37 5.27 -0.42
CA THR A 156 -12.71 5.71 -1.66
C THR A 156 -12.49 4.55 -2.63
N PRO A 157 -12.43 4.79 -3.97
CA PRO A 157 -12.10 3.77 -4.95
C PRO A 157 -10.61 3.37 -4.96
N VAL A 158 -9.72 4.20 -4.42
CA VAL A 158 -8.27 3.93 -4.37
C VAL A 158 -7.80 3.82 -2.93
N LEU A 159 -6.98 2.80 -2.65
CA LEU A 159 -6.34 2.57 -1.36
C LEU A 159 -4.82 2.47 -1.54
N LEU A 160 -4.10 3.37 -0.88
CA LEU A 160 -2.65 3.37 -0.84
C LEU A 160 -2.17 2.83 0.51
N LEU A 161 -1.18 1.92 0.49
CA LEU A 161 -0.55 1.40 1.71
C LEU A 161 0.97 1.58 1.61
N ASP A 162 1.54 2.27 2.58
CA ASP A 162 2.99 2.46 2.66
C ASP A 162 3.57 1.51 3.72
N GLU A 163 4.15 0.40 3.27
CA GLU A 163 4.77 -0.65 4.08
C GLU A 163 3.85 -1.20 5.19
N PRO A 164 2.63 -1.69 4.85
CA PRO A 164 1.61 -2.03 5.83
C PRO A 164 1.96 -3.23 6.72
N THR A 165 2.94 -4.04 6.34
CA THR A 165 3.35 -5.27 7.03
C THR A 165 4.58 -5.09 7.92
N ASN A 166 5.21 -3.91 7.94
CA ASN A 166 6.41 -3.67 8.74
C ASN A 166 6.15 -3.87 10.23
N HIS A 167 7.08 -4.53 10.91
CA HIS A 167 7.05 -4.85 12.33
C HIS A 167 5.90 -5.77 12.78
N LEU A 168 5.22 -6.41 11.84
CA LEU A 168 4.23 -7.45 12.13
C LEU A 168 4.88 -8.84 12.03
N ASP A 169 4.45 -9.77 12.87
CA ASP A 169 4.79 -11.18 12.70
C ASP A 169 4.06 -11.78 11.48
N LEU A 170 4.48 -12.97 11.07
CA LEU A 170 3.97 -13.66 9.88
C LEU A 170 2.45 -13.82 9.91
N GLN A 171 1.87 -14.15 11.07
CA GLN A 171 0.42 -14.33 11.20
C GLN A 171 -0.33 -13.01 10.93
N HIS A 172 0.13 -11.93 11.53
CA HIS A 172 -0.49 -10.61 11.38
C HIS A 172 -0.30 -10.07 9.96
N GLN A 173 0.88 -10.27 9.33
CA GLN A 173 1.14 -9.91 7.93
C GLN A 173 0.17 -10.63 6.99
N THR A 174 0.08 -11.95 7.10
CA THR A 174 -0.79 -12.78 6.24
C THR A 174 -2.26 -12.41 6.41
N ASN A 175 -2.71 -12.21 7.66
CA ASN A 175 -4.09 -11.81 7.95
C ASN A 175 -4.42 -10.43 7.37
N LEU A 176 -3.52 -9.46 7.48
CA LEU A 176 -3.70 -8.11 6.93
C LEU A 176 -3.78 -8.14 5.40
N LEU A 177 -2.82 -8.81 4.73
CA LEU A 177 -2.80 -8.89 3.26
C LEU A 177 -3.98 -9.67 2.70
N SER A 178 -4.39 -10.76 3.37
CA SER A 178 -5.60 -11.51 3.02
C SER A 178 -6.86 -10.63 3.12
N LEU A 179 -6.94 -9.81 4.17
CA LEU A 179 -8.04 -8.86 4.34
C LEU A 179 -8.04 -7.80 3.25
N VAL A 180 -6.88 -7.19 2.94
CA VAL A 180 -6.73 -6.21 1.86
C VAL A 180 -7.15 -6.82 0.53
N ARG A 181 -6.68 -8.05 0.21
CA ARG A 181 -7.03 -8.76 -1.03
C ARG A 181 -8.53 -9.01 -1.15
N LYS A 182 -9.14 -9.50 -0.07
CA LYS A 182 -10.60 -9.71 0.00
C LYS A 182 -11.34 -8.39 -0.29
N LEU A 183 -10.99 -7.31 0.40
CA LEU A 183 -11.65 -6.01 0.25
C LEU A 183 -11.43 -5.40 -1.15
N ALA A 184 -10.23 -5.54 -1.73
CA ALA A 184 -9.94 -5.11 -3.09
C ALA A 184 -10.94 -5.76 -4.07
N ARG A 185 -11.14 -7.08 -3.98
CA ARG A 185 -12.07 -7.81 -4.85
C ARG A 185 -13.54 -7.48 -4.60
N GLU A 186 -13.97 -7.50 -3.34
CA GLU A 186 -15.38 -7.30 -2.98
C GLU A 186 -15.86 -5.86 -3.23
N LYS A 187 -14.98 -4.89 -3.02
CA LYS A 187 -15.31 -3.45 -3.18
C LYS A 187 -14.77 -2.84 -4.46
N GLN A 188 -14.11 -3.62 -5.30
CA GLN A 188 -13.47 -3.14 -6.53
C GLN A 188 -12.50 -1.98 -6.27
N LEU A 189 -11.68 -2.10 -5.18
CA LEU A 189 -10.68 -1.08 -4.86
C LEU A 189 -9.45 -1.25 -5.75
N ALA A 190 -8.95 -0.16 -6.32
CA ALA A 190 -7.61 -0.11 -6.86
C ALA A 190 -6.62 0.08 -5.70
N VAL A 191 -5.80 -0.94 -5.44
CA VAL A 191 -4.87 -0.94 -4.30
C VAL A 191 -3.44 -0.80 -4.81
N MET A 192 -2.69 0.19 -4.30
CA MET A 192 -1.25 0.31 -4.52
C MET A 192 -0.53 0.21 -3.17
N MET A 193 0.41 -0.70 -3.02
CA MET A 193 1.13 -0.89 -1.76
C MET A 193 2.63 -1.02 -1.94
N ALA A 194 3.40 -0.27 -1.15
CA ALA A 194 4.85 -0.45 -1.05
C ALA A 194 5.16 -1.63 -0.14
N MET A 195 6.02 -2.55 -0.59
CA MET A 195 6.34 -3.79 0.12
C MET A 195 7.85 -4.06 0.11
N HIS A 196 8.33 -4.74 1.16
CA HIS A 196 9.72 -5.22 1.25
C HIS A 196 9.84 -6.73 1.09
N ASP A 197 8.85 -7.49 1.56
CA ASP A 197 8.86 -8.94 1.45
C ASP A 197 8.39 -9.38 0.08
N LEU A 198 9.35 -9.80 -0.75
CA LEU A 198 9.11 -10.21 -2.12
C LEU A 198 8.30 -11.50 -2.23
N ASN A 199 8.44 -12.41 -1.25
CA ASN A 199 7.67 -13.64 -1.23
C ASN A 199 6.19 -13.36 -0.91
N LEU A 200 5.90 -12.46 0.03
CA LEU A 200 4.52 -12.03 0.27
C LEU A 200 3.92 -11.32 -0.95
N VAL A 201 4.72 -10.49 -1.64
CA VAL A 201 4.27 -9.84 -2.90
C VAL A 201 3.81 -10.88 -3.92
N SER A 202 4.57 -11.96 -4.11
CA SER A 202 4.26 -13.04 -5.06
C SER A 202 2.90 -13.70 -4.81
N PHE A 203 2.46 -13.77 -3.55
CA PHE A 203 1.19 -14.40 -3.17
C PHE A 203 0.00 -13.46 -3.19
N PHE A 204 0.22 -12.17 -2.94
CA PHE A 204 -0.88 -11.23 -2.70
C PHE A 204 -1.09 -10.19 -3.78
N ALA A 205 -0.07 -9.85 -4.58
CA ALA A 205 -0.19 -8.87 -5.65
C ALA A 205 -0.68 -9.48 -6.96
N ASP A 206 -1.43 -8.70 -7.73
CA ASP A 206 -1.82 -9.02 -9.11
C ASP A 206 -0.80 -8.49 -10.11
N LYS A 207 -0.26 -7.30 -9.83
CA LYS A 207 0.82 -6.66 -10.56
C LYS A 207 1.95 -6.24 -9.62
N VAL A 208 3.12 -6.13 -10.17
CA VAL A 208 4.34 -5.70 -9.49
C VAL A 208 5.02 -4.61 -10.31
N ALA A 209 5.46 -3.55 -9.64
CA ALA A 209 6.32 -2.52 -10.21
C ALA A 209 7.66 -2.53 -9.49
N LEU A 210 8.73 -2.88 -10.21
CA LEU A 210 10.10 -2.88 -9.69
C LEU A 210 10.74 -1.51 -9.93
N LEU A 211 10.98 -0.79 -8.85
CA LEU A 211 11.64 0.51 -8.86
C LEU A 211 13.11 0.38 -8.46
N VAL A 212 14.01 1.01 -9.22
CA VAL A 212 15.43 1.13 -8.89
C VAL A 212 15.88 2.55 -9.24
N ASP A 213 16.53 3.24 -8.32
CA ASP A 213 17.06 4.61 -8.50
C ASP A 213 16.05 5.61 -9.08
N GLY A 214 14.79 5.47 -8.68
CA GLY A 214 13.68 6.33 -9.10
C GLY A 214 13.13 6.03 -10.49
N GLU A 215 13.51 4.92 -11.11
CA GLU A 215 13.04 4.47 -12.42
C GLU A 215 12.21 3.18 -12.30
N LEU A 216 11.22 3.04 -13.16
CA LEU A 216 10.45 1.80 -13.30
C LEU A 216 11.23 0.84 -14.20
N LYS A 217 11.83 -0.20 -13.61
CA LYS A 217 12.64 -1.17 -14.37
C LYS A 217 11.79 -2.29 -14.95
N GLN A 218 10.79 -2.76 -14.21
CA GLN A 218 9.88 -3.82 -14.65
C GLN A 218 8.46 -3.53 -14.14
N PHE A 219 7.46 -3.88 -14.94
CA PHE A 219 6.05 -3.77 -14.59
C PHE A 219 5.26 -4.91 -15.25
N GLY A 220 4.51 -5.66 -14.47
CA GLY A 220 3.75 -6.81 -14.96
C GLY A 220 3.25 -7.70 -13.82
N THR A 221 2.91 -8.95 -14.14
CA THR A 221 2.55 -9.96 -13.15
C THR A 221 3.75 -10.32 -12.24
N PRO A 222 3.53 -10.89 -11.05
CA PRO A 222 4.62 -11.37 -10.21
C PRO A 222 5.59 -12.30 -10.98
N GLN A 223 5.07 -13.18 -11.84
CA GLN A 223 5.87 -14.14 -12.63
C GLN A 223 6.77 -13.43 -13.66
N GLU A 224 6.32 -12.33 -14.25
CA GLU A 224 7.10 -11.56 -15.23
C GLU A 224 8.16 -10.70 -14.55
N VAL A 225 7.88 -10.12 -13.40
CA VAL A 225 8.77 -9.17 -12.74
C VAL A 225 9.75 -9.86 -11.79
N ILE A 226 9.28 -10.84 -10.99
CA ILE A 226 10.09 -11.53 -9.99
C ILE A 226 10.85 -12.69 -10.66
N GLN A 227 11.93 -12.34 -11.33
CA GLN A 227 12.86 -13.28 -11.98
C GLN A 227 14.26 -13.13 -11.38
N SER A 228 15.03 -14.21 -11.35
CA SER A 228 16.38 -14.24 -10.76
C SER A 228 17.27 -13.11 -11.26
N GLY A 229 17.25 -12.82 -12.57
CA GLY A 229 18.04 -11.74 -13.19
C GLY A 229 17.60 -10.36 -12.68
N HIS A 230 16.32 -10.05 -12.81
CA HIS A 230 15.78 -8.73 -12.42
C HIS A 230 16.00 -8.43 -10.93
N ILE A 231 15.74 -9.42 -10.07
CA ILE A 231 15.85 -9.22 -8.61
C ILE A 231 17.34 -9.17 -8.21
N SER A 232 18.19 -10.04 -8.77
CA SER A 232 19.64 -10.01 -8.47
C SER A 232 20.26 -8.67 -8.84
N GLU A 233 19.93 -8.13 -10.01
CA GLU A 233 20.41 -6.83 -10.48
C GLU A 233 19.89 -5.69 -9.59
N ALA A 234 18.58 -5.64 -9.37
CA ALA A 234 17.94 -4.58 -8.61
C ALA A 234 18.42 -4.50 -7.16
N TYR A 235 18.60 -5.65 -6.49
CA TYR A 235 19.01 -5.72 -5.08
C TYR A 235 20.52 -5.93 -4.90
N GLN A 236 21.29 -6.01 -5.99
CA GLN A 236 22.73 -6.26 -5.97
C GLN A 236 23.11 -7.49 -5.11
N THR A 237 22.28 -8.50 -5.16
CA THR A 237 22.42 -9.73 -4.37
C THR A 237 22.03 -10.92 -5.24
N PRO A 238 22.89 -11.92 -5.41
CA PRO A 238 22.53 -13.12 -6.17
C PRO A 238 21.33 -13.82 -5.53
N VAL A 239 20.27 -14.02 -6.30
CA VAL A 239 19.09 -14.77 -5.85
C VAL A 239 18.73 -15.85 -6.87
N GLU A 240 18.06 -16.87 -6.40
CA GLU A 240 17.38 -17.87 -7.20
C GLU A 240 15.87 -17.74 -7.02
N VAL A 241 15.14 -17.85 -8.11
CA VAL A 241 13.67 -17.82 -8.11
C VAL A 241 13.19 -19.17 -8.59
N VAL A 242 12.40 -19.84 -7.76
CA VAL A 242 11.74 -21.10 -8.09
C VAL A 242 10.22 -20.92 -8.09
N THR A 243 9.53 -21.75 -8.86
CA THR A 243 8.07 -21.70 -8.92
C THR A 243 7.48 -22.57 -7.81
N HIS A 244 6.58 -22.00 -7.01
CA HIS A 244 5.84 -22.76 -6.00
C HIS A 244 4.98 -23.85 -6.67
N PRO A 245 5.10 -25.13 -6.28
CA PRO A 245 4.52 -26.25 -7.04
C PRO A 245 2.97 -26.21 -7.11
N GLU A 246 2.30 -25.70 -6.09
CA GLU A 246 0.84 -25.66 -6.04
C GLU A 246 0.24 -24.35 -6.58
N THR A 247 0.91 -23.22 -6.36
CA THR A 247 0.33 -21.90 -6.66
C THR A 247 0.87 -21.26 -7.92
N GLY A 248 2.02 -21.74 -8.42
CA GLY A 248 2.73 -21.10 -9.53
C GLY A 248 3.41 -19.77 -9.18
N ALA A 249 3.36 -19.36 -7.90
CA ALA A 249 3.96 -18.10 -7.47
C ALA A 249 5.49 -18.21 -7.45
N PRO A 250 6.23 -17.15 -7.84
CA PRO A 250 7.67 -17.12 -7.72
C PRO A 250 8.11 -17.02 -6.26
N ILE A 251 9.03 -17.89 -5.85
CA ILE A 251 9.64 -17.90 -4.50
C ILE A 251 11.11 -17.56 -4.63
N ILE A 252 11.58 -16.60 -3.85
CA ILE A 252 12.93 -16.07 -3.91
C ILE A 252 13.76 -16.65 -2.77
N PHE A 253 14.95 -17.16 -3.13
CA PHE A 253 15.96 -17.64 -2.19
C PHE A 253 17.29 -16.91 -2.43
N PRO A 254 18.03 -16.51 -1.37
CA PRO A 254 19.40 -16.03 -1.51
C PRO A 254 20.30 -17.14 -2.10
N LYS A 255 21.05 -16.84 -3.15
CA LYS A 255 21.99 -17.77 -3.76
C LYS A 255 23.35 -17.70 -3.05
N GLY A 256 23.96 -18.87 -2.77
CA GLY A 256 25.31 -18.95 -2.17
C GLY A 256 25.36 -18.75 -0.64
N VAL A 257 24.23 -18.67 0.04
CA VAL A 257 24.19 -18.68 1.52
C VAL A 257 24.46 -20.07 2.10
N TRP A 258 24.12 -21.09 1.35
CA TRP A 258 24.47 -22.48 1.67
C TRP A 258 25.83 -22.75 1.02
N GLY A 259 26.90 -22.71 1.81
CA GLY A 259 28.25 -22.99 1.35
C GLY A 259 28.25 -24.24 0.49
N ASN A 260 28.98 -24.20 -0.61
CA ASN A 260 29.35 -25.41 -1.37
C ASN A 260 29.85 -26.39 -0.32
N GLY A 261 29.09 -27.46 -0.06
CA GLY A 261 29.63 -28.60 0.66
C GLY A 261 30.89 -28.97 -0.10
N GLU A 262 32.05 -28.72 0.52
CA GLU A 262 33.29 -29.31 0.03
C GLU A 262 33.05 -30.81 0.01
N GLU A 263 32.84 -31.35 -1.17
CA GLU A 263 33.03 -32.76 -1.42
C GLU A 263 34.46 -33.06 -1.02
N LYS A 264 34.62 -33.74 0.13
CA LYS A 264 35.83 -34.46 0.49
C LYS A 264 35.69 -35.89 0.03
#